data_aec7f107cf4feaeaf0ebb68cd9ccb723
#
_entry.id   aec7f107cf4feaeaf0ebb68cd9ccb723
#
_cell.length_a   1.000
_cell.length_b   1.000
_cell.length_c   1.000
_cell.angle_alpha   90.00
_cell.angle_beta   90.00
_cell.angle_gamma   90.00
#
_symmetry.space_group_name_H-M   'P 1'
#
loop_
_entity.id
_entity.type
_entity.pdbx_description
1 polymer ?
#
loop_
_entity_poly.entity_id
_entity_poly.type
_entity_poly.pdbx_seq_one_letter_code
_entity_poly.pdbx_strand_id
1 'polypeptide(L)'
;MTTPTPNPAEEVYAHIDAHTGYIVLNRPDKRNALTPAMLDLALAHLHTLLTPPPTGQPACRAIILCGQGAVFCAGFDMQLVHNDPATLPALLTGLSKLVRALRRAPLPVIIAAHGGAVAGGCALLGGGDIIVTDRDAKLGYPVLKLGISPAVTIPALRQALTDGQTRERVLDTDLITGQHAYDLGLAHVCCDIREDVLPAAQRIAKNLANKPPHALAATKQLLNHLEGTDADEPFDRALAASFSLAGSPDQRARVAALWN
;
A
#
# COMPACT_ATOMS: atom_id res chain seq x y z
N MET A 1 14.58 -26.57 4.36
CA MET A 1 15.17 -25.22 4.55
C MET A 1 14.17 -24.44 5.37
N THR A 2 14.55 -24.02 6.55
CA THR A 2 13.72 -23.18 7.44
C THR A 2 13.37 -21.90 6.71
N THR A 3 12.12 -21.48 6.78
CA THR A 3 11.69 -20.12 6.43
C THR A 3 12.72 -19.15 7.02
N PRO A 4 13.30 -18.23 6.25
CA PRO A 4 14.27 -17.30 6.82
C PRO A 4 13.61 -16.57 7.97
N THR A 5 14.24 -16.65 9.13
CA THR A 5 13.86 -15.84 10.29
C THR A 5 13.95 -14.37 9.84
N PRO A 6 12.91 -13.55 10.10
CA PRO A 6 12.95 -12.15 9.69
C PRO A 6 14.26 -11.52 10.18
N ASN A 7 15.02 -10.94 9.26
CA ASN A 7 16.20 -10.17 9.63
C ASN A 7 15.73 -8.81 10.16
N PRO A 8 15.85 -8.52 11.46
CA PRO A 8 15.39 -7.24 12.02
C PRO A 8 16.08 -6.01 11.41
N ALA A 9 17.20 -6.23 10.72
CA ALA A 9 17.94 -5.16 10.05
C ALA A 9 17.39 -4.77 8.67
N GLU A 10 16.45 -5.56 8.10
CA GLU A 10 15.87 -5.26 6.80
C GLU A 10 14.67 -4.31 6.93
N GLU A 11 14.65 -3.21 6.15
CA GLU A 11 13.56 -2.22 6.15
C GLU A 11 12.23 -2.81 5.62
N VAL A 12 12.29 -3.87 4.83
CA VAL A 12 11.16 -4.70 4.40
C VAL A 12 11.60 -6.15 4.37
N TYR A 13 10.80 -7.03 4.95
CA TYR A 13 11.05 -8.47 4.88
C TYR A 13 9.79 -9.23 4.53
N ALA A 14 9.95 -10.47 4.06
CA ALA A 14 8.83 -11.37 3.79
C ALA A 14 9.04 -12.74 4.45
N HIS A 15 7.93 -13.37 4.81
CA HIS A 15 7.91 -14.75 5.27
C HIS A 15 6.59 -15.41 4.89
N ILE A 16 6.55 -16.73 4.97
CA ILE A 16 5.31 -17.51 4.80
C ILE A 16 5.03 -18.24 6.13
N ASP A 17 3.80 -18.06 6.62
CA ASP A 17 3.24 -18.89 7.70
C ASP A 17 2.06 -19.69 7.14
N ALA A 18 2.17 -21.02 7.21
CA ALA A 18 1.26 -21.97 6.57
C ALA A 18 1.11 -21.67 5.06
N HIS A 19 0.05 -21.00 4.66
CA HIS A 19 -0.24 -20.62 3.27
C HIS A 19 -0.40 -19.11 3.10
N THR A 20 -0.09 -18.33 4.13
CA THR A 20 -0.16 -16.86 4.09
C THR A 20 1.24 -16.29 3.96
N GLY A 21 1.50 -15.56 2.90
CA GLY A 21 2.70 -14.76 2.72
C GLY A 21 2.54 -13.39 3.39
N TYR A 22 3.58 -12.93 4.04
CA TYR A 22 3.63 -11.61 4.67
C TYR A 22 4.68 -10.77 3.97
N ILE A 23 4.34 -9.52 3.66
CA ILE A 23 5.27 -8.45 3.32
C ILE A 23 5.18 -7.43 4.44
N VAL A 24 6.26 -7.22 5.15
CA VAL A 24 6.26 -6.41 6.38
C VAL A 24 7.15 -5.19 6.21
N LEU A 25 6.56 -4.00 6.30
CA LEU A 25 7.29 -2.74 6.40
C LEU A 25 7.91 -2.65 7.79
N ASN A 26 9.24 -2.47 7.88
CA ASN A 26 9.99 -2.61 9.12
C ASN A 26 10.94 -1.42 9.36
N ARG A 27 10.40 -0.22 9.37
CA ARG A 27 11.05 1.02 9.82
C ARG A 27 10.20 1.72 10.89
N PRO A 28 9.89 1.06 12.03
CA PRO A 28 8.94 1.57 13.01
C PRO A 28 9.36 2.92 13.63
N ASP A 29 10.65 3.16 13.82
CA ASP A 29 11.24 4.42 14.28
C ASP A 29 10.98 5.59 13.34
N LYS A 30 10.78 5.33 12.05
CA LYS A 30 10.39 6.30 11.03
C LYS A 30 8.92 6.14 10.60
N ARG A 31 8.09 5.45 11.43
CA ARG A 31 6.67 5.20 11.13
C ARG A 31 6.46 4.57 9.74
N ASN A 32 7.36 3.70 9.34
CA ASN A 32 7.39 3.03 8.03
C ASN A 32 7.35 4.00 6.84
N ALA A 33 7.99 5.17 6.98
CA ALA A 33 8.15 6.11 5.87
C ALA A 33 8.94 5.46 4.73
N LEU A 34 8.35 5.49 3.53
CA LEU A 34 8.82 4.75 2.36
C LEU A 34 10.08 5.38 1.76
N THR A 35 11.06 4.54 1.50
CA THR A 35 12.23 4.84 0.67
C THR A 35 12.11 4.15 -0.69
N PRO A 36 12.86 4.57 -1.74
CA PRO A 36 12.92 3.82 -2.99
C PRO A 36 13.32 2.35 -2.78
N ALA A 37 14.31 2.10 -1.91
CA ALA A 37 14.76 0.75 -1.58
C ALA A 37 13.66 -0.11 -0.94
N MET A 38 12.84 0.45 -0.04
CA MET A 38 11.69 -0.28 0.54
C MET A 38 10.67 -0.68 -0.53
N LEU A 39 10.38 0.19 -1.49
CA LEU A 39 9.43 -0.10 -2.57
C LEU A 39 9.96 -1.21 -3.49
N ASP A 40 11.26 -1.17 -3.83
CA ASP A 40 11.91 -2.21 -4.63
C ASP A 40 11.95 -3.54 -3.88
N LEU A 41 12.29 -3.55 -2.58
CA LEU A 41 12.28 -4.75 -1.74
C LEU A 41 10.87 -5.34 -1.61
N ALA A 42 9.84 -4.51 -1.38
CA ALA A 42 8.47 -4.98 -1.29
C ALA A 42 8.01 -5.63 -2.60
N LEU A 43 8.38 -5.06 -3.75
CA LEU A 43 8.09 -5.62 -5.06
C LEU A 43 8.85 -6.95 -5.28
N ALA A 44 10.12 -7.02 -4.92
CA ALA A 44 10.91 -8.25 -5.02
C ALA A 44 10.34 -9.36 -4.14
N HIS A 45 9.95 -9.05 -2.90
CA HIS A 45 9.29 -9.99 -2.00
C HIS A 45 7.94 -10.46 -2.54
N LEU A 46 7.14 -9.57 -3.14
CA LEU A 46 5.89 -9.96 -3.80
C LEU A 46 6.18 -10.99 -4.90
N HIS A 47 7.14 -10.75 -5.77
CA HIS A 47 7.52 -11.70 -6.83
C HIS A 47 7.97 -13.06 -6.25
N THR A 48 8.74 -13.04 -5.16
CA THR A 48 9.17 -14.27 -4.48
C THR A 48 7.97 -15.06 -3.94
N LEU A 49 7.00 -14.39 -3.29
CA LEU A 49 5.79 -15.02 -2.76
C LEU A 49 4.88 -15.59 -3.86
N LEU A 50 4.89 -15.00 -5.05
CA LEU A 50 4.12 -15.46 -6.21
C LEU A 50 4.81 -16.60 -6.96
N THR A 51 6.11 -16.81 -6.75
CA THR A 51 6.88 -17.90 -7.39
C THR A 51 6.53 -19.23 -6.73
N PRO A 52 6.22 -20.29 -7.51
CA PRO A 52 5.97 -21.61 -6.94
C PRO A 52 7.14 -22.06 -6.08
N PRO A 53 6.92 -22.55 -4.85
CA PRO A 53 7.99 -22.99 -3.99
C PRO A 53 8.58 -24.31 -4.48
N PRO A 54 9.81 -24.65 -4.05
CA PRO A 54 10.37 -25.99 -4.25
C PRO A 54 9.44 -27.09 -3.71
N THR A 55 9.55 -28.29 -4.28
CA THR A 55 8.75 -29.46 -3.87
C THR A 55 8.83 -29.67 -2.34
N GLY A 56 7.68 -29.84 -1.70
CA GLY A 56 7.58 -30.11 -0.26
C GLY A 56 7.48 -28.86 0.62
N GLN A 57 7.51 -27.64 0.06
CA GLN A 57 7.26 -26.41 0.82
C GLN A 57 5.81 -25.93 0.61
N PRO A 58 5.20 -25.26 1.61
CA PRO A 58 3.86 -24.70 1.46
C PRO A 58 3.86 -23.56 0.42
N ALA A 59 2.97 -23.64 -0.57
CA ALA A 59 2.74 -22.56 -1.50
C ALA A 59 1.99 -21.42 -0.82
N CYS A 60 2.37 -20.18 -1.12
CA CYS A 60 1.61 -19.01 -0.75
C CYS A 60 0.25 -19.01 -1.49
N ARG A 61 -0.84 -18.71 -0.77
CA ARG A 61 -2.21 -18.69 -1.29
C ARG A 61 -2.97 -17.39 -0.98
N ALA A 62 -2.47 -16.60 -0.05
CA ALA A 62 -2.95 -15.26 0.27
C ALA A 62 -1.77 -14.43 0.77
N ILE A 63 -1.81 -13.12 0.56
CA ILE A 63 -0.74 -12.20 0.96
C ILE A 63 -1.30 -11.18 1.93
N ILE A 64 -0.56 -10.89 2.99
CA ILE A 64 -0.80 -9.79 3.91
C ILE A 64 0.34 -8.77 3.76
N LEU A 65 0.00 -7.52 3.43
CA LEU A 65 0.91 -6.38 3.57
C LEU A 65 0.61 -5.70 4.89
N CYS A 66 1.61 -5.55 5.76
CA CYS A 66 1.47 -4.92 7.07
C CYS A 66 2.71 -4.10 7.44
N GLY A 67 2.66 -3.39 8.55
CA GLY A 67 3.78 -2.60 9.09
C GLY A 67 4.10 -3.00 10.52
N GLN A 68 5.35 -2.82 10.94
CA GLN A 68 5.76 -2.90 12.33
C GLN A 68 5.54 -1.59 13.07
N GLY A 69 5.38 -1.64 14.38
CA GLY A 69 5.28 -0.47 15.25
C GLY A 69 3.89 0.14 15.34
N ALA A 70 3.82 1.46 15.47
CA ALA A 70 2.59 2.17 15.85
C ALA A 70 1.62 2.42 14.69
N VAL A 71 2.12 2.45 13.45
CA VAL A 71 1.32 2.76 12.25
C VAL A 71 1.76 1.88 11.07
N PHE A 72 0.84 1.63 10.17
CA PHE A 72 1.11 0.91 8.94
C PHE A 72 2.16 1.64 8.09
N CYS A 73 1.90 2.90 7.70
CA CYS A 73 2.82 3.66 6.86
C CYS A 73 2.50 5.17 6.88
N ALA A 74 3.49 6.01 7.18
CA ALA A 74 3.35 7.47 7.22
C ALA A 74 3.56 8.17 5.86
N GLY A 75 3.75 7.43 4.76
CA GLY A 75 3.99 7.99 3.43
C GLY A 75 5.47 7.98 3.04
N PHE A 76 5.89 8.91 2.19
CA PHE A 76 7.29 9.00 1.74
C PHE A 76 8.21 9.56 2.81
N ASP A 77 9.47 9.12 2.82
CA ASP A 77 10.53 9.73 3.63
C ASP A 77 10.91 11.09 3.02
N MET A 78 10.27 12.14 3.55
CA MET A 78 10.43 13.51 3.03
C MET A 78 11.83 14.08 3.31
N GLN A 79 12.60 13.50 4.26
CA GLN A 79 13.99 13.89 4.46
C GLN A 79 14.85 13.54 3.24
N LEU A 80 14.60 12.36 2.63
CA LEU A 80 15.31 11.97 1.41
C LEU A 80 14.96 12.90 0.24
N VAL A 81 13.67 13.26 0.11
CA VAL A 81 13.20 14.21 -0.94
C VAL A 81 13.78 15.60 -0.74
N HIS A 82 13.95 16.04 0.52
CA HIS A 82 14.60 17.32 0.85
C HIS A 82 16.09 17.31 0.45
N ASN A 83 16.80 16.23 0.77
CA ASN A 83 18.22 16.09 0.50
C ASN A 83 18.51 15.93 -1.00
N ASP A 84 17.64 15.20 -1.73
CA ASP A 84 17.77 14.97 -3.16
C ASP A 84 16.39 15.01 -3.83
N PRO A 85 16.06 16.09 -4.57
CA PRO A 85 14.78 16.20 -5.27
C PRO A 85 14.52 15.11 -6.31
N ALA A 86 15.55 14.41 -6.83
CA ALA A 86 15.39 13.28 -7.74
C ALA A 86 14.77 12.05 -7.05
N THR A 87 14.76 12.01 -5.73
CA THR A 87 14.13 10.93 -4.93
C THR A 87 12.61 10.89 -5.12
N LEU A 88 11.93 12.03 -5.28
CA LEU A 88 10.46 12.05 -5.41
C LEU A 88 9.96 11.31 -6.66
N PRO A 89 10.50 11.52 -7.87
CA PRO A 89 10.17 10.69 -9.04
C PRO A 89 10.40 9.20 -8.83
N ALA A 90 11.49 8.80 -8.17
CA ALA A 90 11.79 7.40 -7.88
C ALA A 90 10.73 6.79 -6.94
N LEU A 91 10.36 7.52 -5.88
CA LEU A 91 9.29 7.11 -4.94
C LEU A 91 7.94 6.96 -5.63
N LEU A 92 7.53 7.92 -6.46
CA LEU A 92 6.27 7.87 -7.20
C LEU A 92 6.25 6.69 -8.17
N THR A 93 7.35 6.45 -8.88
CA THR A 93 7.49 5.31 -9.81
C THR A 93 7.41 3.98 -9.07
N GLY A 94 8.18 3.81 -8.00
CA GLY A 94 8.18 2.60 -7.19
C GLY A 94 6.82 2.31 -6.57
N LEU A 95 6.14 3.35 -6.02
CA LEU A 95 4.79 3.24 -5.48
C LEU A 95 3.79 2.79 -6.54
N SER A 96 3.78 3.42 -7.72
CA SER A 96 2.89 3.04 -8.82
C SER A 96 3.11 1.58 -9.26
N LYS A 97 4.37 1.15 -9.38
CA LYS A 97 4.72 -0.24 -9.72
C LYS A 97 4.21 -1.23 -8.66
N LEU A 98 4.46 -0.94 -7.38
CA LEU A 98 4.06 -1.82 -6.28
C LEU A 98 2.53 -1.94 -6.17
N VAL A 99 1.79 -0.82 -6.25
CA VAL A 99 0.32 -0.81 -6.22
C VAL A 99 -0.25 -1.65 -7.37
N ARG A 100 0.24 -1.44 -8.60
CA ARG A 100 -0.17 -2.25 -9.75
C ARG A 100 0.13 -3.74 -9.56
N ALA A 101 1.33 -4.07 -9.09
CA ALA A 101 1.74 -5.46 -8.91
C ALA A 101 0.91 -6.17 -7.82
N LEU A 102 0.62 -5.52 -6.70
CA LEU A 102 -0.27 -6.03 -5.65
C LEU A 102 -1.69 -6.24 -6.17
N ARG A 103 -2.24 -5.23 -6.86
CA ARG A 103 -3.61 -5.29 -7.43
C ARG A 103 -3.76 -6.42 -8.43
N ARG A 104 -2.75 -6.62 -9.28
CA ARG A 104 -2.75 -7.63 -10.35
C ARG A 104 -2.23 -9.01 -9.91
N ALA A 105 -1.74 -9.15 -8.68
CA ALA A 105 -1.30 -10.44 -8.15
C ALA A 105 -2.43 -11.49 -8.28
N PRO A 106 -2.14 -12.73 -8.71
CA PRO A 106 -3.16 -13.77 -8.85
C PRO A 106 -3.68 -14.28 -7.51
N LEU A 107 -3.02 -13.92 -6.41
CA LEU A 107 -3.42 -14.25 -5.04
C LEU A 107 -4.19 -13.10 -4.39
N PRO A 108 -5.11 -13.37 -3.47
CA PRO A 108 -5.72 -12.34 -2.64
C PRO A 108 -4.69 -11.56 -1.84
N VAL A 109 -4.79 -10.24 -1.85
CA VAL A 109 -3.94 -9.32 -1.09
C VAL A 109 -4.78 -8.62 -0.03
N ILE A 110 -4.41 -8.79 1.23
CA ILE A 110 -5.03 -8.13 2.38
C ILE A 110 -4.05 -7.08 2.91
N ILE A 111 -4.52 -5.87 3.17
CA ILE A 111 -3.69 -4.83 3.78
C ILE A 111 -4.15 -4.60 5.21
N ALA A 112 -3.24 -4.81 6.17
CA ALA A 112 -3.45 -4.56 7.59
C ALA A 112 -2.95 -3.16 7.94
N ALA A 113 -3.82 -2.15 7.77
CA ALA A 113 -3.51 -0.73 7.86
C ALA A 113 -3.82 -0.16 9.25
N HIS A 114 -3.11 -0.63 10.29
CA HIS A 114 -3.30 -0.21 11.67
C HIS A 114 -2.71 1.18 11.96
N GLY A 115 -3.33 1.93 12.85
CA GLY A 115 -2.86 3.21 13.41
C GLY A 115 -2.80 4.36 12.42
N GLY A 116 -2.43 4.10 11.17
CA GLY A 116 -2.46 5.11 10.13
C GLY A 116 -1.85 4.69 8.81
N ALA A 117 -2.43 5.19 7.74
CA ALA A 117 -1.98 5.07 6.35
C ALA A 117 -2.06 6.45 5.69
N VAL A 118 -0.94 7.15 5.56
CA VAL A 118 -0.92 8.56 5.15
C VAL A 118 -0.15 8.72 3.84
N ALA A 119 -0.62 9.56 2.94
CA ALA A 119 0.03 9.89 1.66
C ALA A 119 0.34 8.63 0.83
N GLY A 120 1.62 8.33 0.58
CA GLY A 120 2.05 7.10 -0.09
C GLY A 120 1.60 5.83 0.64
N GLY A 121 1.48 5.85 1.97
CA GLY A 121 0.93 4.76 2.77
C GLY A 121 -0.57 4.54 2.50
N CYS A 122 -1.35 5.61 2.33
CA CYS A 122 -2.75 5.51 1.93
C CYS A 122 -2.88 5.05 0.46
N ALA A 123 -1.96 5.45 -0.41
CA ALA A 123 -1.94 4.98 -1.80
C ALA A 123 -1.67 3.48 -1.92
N LEU A 124 -0.89 2.87 -1.02
CA LEU A 124 -0.68 1.42 -0.98
C LEU A 124 -1.98 0.64 -0.80
N LEU A 125 -3.00 1.22 -0.13
CA LEU A 125 -4.31 0.57 0.06
C LEU A 125 -4.94 0.17 -1.28
N GLY A 126 -4.69 0.95 -2.35
CA GLY A 126 -5.18 0.66 -3.69
C GLY A 126 -4.64 -0.63 -4.31
N GLY A 127 -3.59 -1.21 -3.74
CA GLY A 127 -3.06 -2.52 -4.15
C GLY A 127 -3.76 -3.71 -3.49
N GLY A 128 -4.55 -3.48 -2.43
CA GLY A 128 -5.23 -4.53 -1.70
C GLY A 128 -6.61 -4.88 -2.25
N ASP A 129 -6.99 -6.14 -2.09
CA ASP A 129 -8.37 -6.61 -2.34
C ASP A 129 -9.24 -6.38 -1.10
N ILE A 130 -8.66 -6.55 0.09
CA ILE A 130 -9.35 -6.35 1.37
C ILE A 130 -8.48 -5.49 2.28
N ILE A 131 -9.05 -4.40 2.76
CA ILE A 131 -8.39 -3.45 3.67
C ILE A 131 -8.97 -3.61 5.06
N VAL A 132 -8.10 -3.84 6.03
CA VAL A 132 -8.44 -3.91 7.46
C VAL A 132 -7.79 -2.74 8.17
N THR A 133 -8.53 -1.98 8.94
CA THR A 133 -8.01 -0.85 9.71
C THR A 133 -8.61 -0.84 11.12
N ASP A 134 -8.17 0.08 11.97
CA ASP A 134 -8.77 0.34 13.29
C ASP A 134 -9.52 1.67 13.29
N ARG A 135 -10.46 1.79 14.21
CA ARG A 135 -11.39 2.92 14.34
C ARG A 135 -10.70 4.29 14.33
N ASP A 136 -9.60 4.42 15.07
CA ASP A 136 -8.90 5.68 15.30
C ASP A 136 -7.73 5.91 14.34
N ALA A 137 -7.44 4.96 13.45
CA ALA A 137 -6.41 5.10 12.42
C ALA A 137 -6.59 6.40 11.62
N LYS A 138 -5.48 6.99 11.15
CA LYS A 138 -5.51 8.21 10.36
C LYS A 138 -5.19 7.90 8.89
N LEU A 139 -6.14 8.21 7.99
CA LEU A 139 -6.02 7.93 6.56
C LEU A 139 -6.22 9.19 5.73
N GLY A 140 -5.44 9.35 4.66
CA GLY A 140 -5.63 10.47 3.72
C GLY A 140 -4.39 10.88 2.95
N TYR A 141 -4.53 11.95 2.17
CA TYR A 141 -3.54 12.40 1.19
C TYR A 141 -3.11 13.86 1.41
N PRO A 142 -2.44 14.23 2.51
CA PRO A 142 -2.10 15.63 2.83
C PRO A 142 -0.99 16.21 1.92
N VAL A 143 -0.70 15.58 0.79
CA VAL A 143 0.46 15.87 -0.07
C VAL A 143 0.33 17.16 -0.86
N LEU A 144 -0.90 17.66 -1.10
CA LEU A 144 -1.10 18.96 -1.75
C LEU A 144 -0.50 20.13 -0.93
N LYS A 145 -0.47 20.00 0.41
CA LYS A 145 0.21 20.97 1.30
C LYS A 145 1.71 21.09 0.98
N LEU A 146 2.29 20.04 0.39
CA LEU A 146 3.70 19.99 -0.01
C LEU A 146 3.93 20.30 -1.51
N GLY A 147 2.90 20.73 -2.23
CA GLY A 147 3.00 20.93 -3.68
C GLY A 147 3.15 19.63 -4.48
N ILE A 148 2.75 18.50 -3.90
CA ILE A 148 2.81 17.17 -4.53
C ILE A 148 1.39 16.76 -4.92
N SER A 149 1.19 16.30 -6.15
CA SER A 149 -0.11 15.77 -6.60
C SER A 149 -0.30 14.33 -6.14
N PRO A 150 -1.46 13.99 -5.52
CA PRO A 150 -1.80 12.61 -5.19
C PRO A 150 -2.31 11.81 -6.41
N ALA A 151 -2.13 12.31 -7.64
CA ALA A 151 -2.70 11.73 -8.84
C ALA A 151 -2.36 10.23 -9.01
N VAL A 152 -1.16 9.81 -8.61
CA VAL A 152 -0.71 8.40 -8.67
C VAL A 152 -1.66 7.41 -7.96
N THR A 153 -2.45 7.86 -6.99
CA THR A 153 -3.42 7.01 -6.27
C THR A 153 -4.78 6.91 -6.95
N ILE A 154 -5.14 7.87 -7.84
CA ILE A 154 -6.51 8.03 -8.35
C ILE A 154 -7.03 6.77 -9.08
N PRO A 155 -6.28 6.08 -9.94
CA PRO A 155 -6.80 4.93 -10.66
C PRO A 155 -7.32 3.81 -9.74
N ALA A 156 -6.58 3.51 -8.66
CA ALA A 156 -6.99 2.51 -7.70
C ALA A 156 -8.05 3.03 -6.72
N LEU A 157 -7.97 4.31 -6.30
CA LEU A 157 -8.92 4.91 -5.35
C LEU A 157 -10.35 4.94 -5.92
N ARG A 158 -10.51 5.20 -7.22
CA ARG A 158 -11.80 5.19 -7.91
C ARG A 158 -12.50 3.82 -7.92
N GLN A 159 -11.79 2.74 -7.62
CA GLN A 159 -12.39 1.41 -7.49
C GLN A 159 -13.02 1.19 -6.10
N ALA A 160 -12.54 1.91 -5.10
CA ALA A 160 -13.08 1.83 -3.74
C ALA A 160 -14.15 2.89 -3.45
N LEU A 161 -14.06 4.06 -4.11
CA LEU A 161 -14.90 5.23 -3.84
C LEU A 161 -15.63 5.69 -5.10
N THR A 162 -16.78 6.34 -4.91
CA THR A 162 -17.44 7.07 -6.00
C THR A 162 -16.54 8.19 -6.53
N ASP A 163 -16.82 8.69 -7.75
CA ASP A 163 -16.07 9.81 -8.33
C ASP A 163 -16.12 11.07 -7.44
N GLY A 164 -17.25 11.32 -6.78
CA GLY A 164 -17.43 12.45 -5.85
C GLY A 164 -16.56 12.30 -4.61
N GLN A 165 -16.59 11.12 -3.98
CA GLN A 165 -15.77 10.81 -2.80
C GLN A 165 -14.27 10.79 -3.14
N THR A 166 -13.90 10.22 -4.30
CA THR A 166 -12.51 10.26 -4.78
C THR A 166 -12.03 11.71 -4.93
N ARG A 167 -12.86 12.55 -5.57
CA ARG A 167 -12.53 13.97 -5.77
C ARG A 167 -12.34 14.70 -4.45
N GLU A 168 -13.25 14.49 -3.49
CA GLU A 168 -13.12 15.03 -2.14
C GLU A 168 -11.81 14.58 -1.49
N ARG A 169 -11.55 13.26 -1.43
CA ARG A 169 -10.38 12.71 -0.72
C ARG A 169 -9.03 13.11 -1.30
N VAL A 170 -8.92 13.38 -2.60
CA VAL A 170 -7.65 13.81 -3.21
C VAL A 170 -7.46 15.34 -3.17
N LEU A 171 -8.52 16.12 -3.03
CA LEU A 171 -8.46 17.58 -2.93
C LEU A 171 -8.45 18.07 -1.48
N ASP A 172 -9.14 17.36 -0.57
CA ASP A 172 -9.09 17.61 0.85
C ASP A 172 -7.83 16.99 1.46
N THR A 173 -7.07 17.82 2.16
CA THR A 173 -5.81 17.41 2.80
C THR A 173 -5.97 16.94 4.22
N ASP A 174 -7.18 16.95 4.76
CA ASP A 174 -7.42 16.50 6.12
C ASP A 174 -7.50 14.97 6.20
N LEU A 175 -6.97 14.44 7.30
CA LEU A 175 -7.01 13.01 7.54
C LEU A 175 -8.38 12.62 8.09
N ILE A 176 -8.92 11.53 7.60
CA ILE A 176 -10.12 10.89 8.14
C ILE A 176 -9.77 9.80 9.14
N THR A 177 -10.73 9.42 9.98
CA THR A 177 -10.58 8.26 10.87
C THR A 177 -10.74 6.94 10.11
N GLY A 178 -10.24 5.84 10.69
CA GLY A 178 -10.47 4.51 10.11
C GLY A 178 -11.96 4.14 10.08
N GLN A 179 -12.75 4.59 11.08
CA GLN A 179 -14.21 4.44 11.03
C GLN A 179 -14.81 5.14 9.81
N HIS A 180 -14.43 6.39 9.56
CA HIS A 180 -14.93 7.12 8.39
C HIS A 180 -14.46 6.47 7.07
N ALA A 181 -13.22 5.96 7.01
CA ALA A 181 -12.74 5.21 5.86
C ALA A 181 -13.56 3.94 5.59
N TYR A 182 -13.99 3.25 6.65
CA TYR A 182 -14.92 2.11 6.57
C TYR A 182 -16.31 2.54 6.07
N ASP A 183 -16.86 3.61 6.61
CA ASP A 183 -18.18 4.13 6.22
C ASP A 183 -18.21 4.58 4.74
N LEU A 184 -17.08 5.07 4.22
CA LEU A 184 -16.92 5.43 2.80
C LEU A 184 -16.71 4.21 1.87
N GLY A 185 -16.29 3.06 2.39
CA GLY A 185 -15.90 1.88 1.60
C GLY A 185 -14.40 1.83 1.24
N LEU A 186 -13.58 2.77 1.72
CA LEU A 186 -12.13 2.71 1.54
C LEU A 186 -11.48 1.58 2.37
N ALA A 187 -12.04 1.26 3.52
CA ALA A 187 -11.70 0.08 4.31
C ALA A 187 -12.89 -0.88 4.36
N HIS A 188 -12.61 -2.19 4.40
CA HIS A 188 -13.63 -3.25 4.36
C HIS A 188 -13.91 -3.85 5.74
N VAL A 189 -12.97 -3.69 6.68
CA VAL A 189 -13.09 -4.12 8.08
C VAL A 189 -12.49 -3.02 8.95
N CYS A 190 -13.25 -2.62 9.99
CA CYS A 190 -12.82 -1.67 10.99
C CYS A 190 -12.81 -2.35 12.37
N CYS A 191 -11.64 -2.52 12.96
CA CYS A 191 -11.45 -3.04 14.31
C CYS A 191 -11.60 -1.94 15.34
N ASP A 192 -12.01 -2.26 16.56
CA ASP A 192 -12.13 -1.27 17.63
C ASP A 192 -10.77 -0.73 18.07
N ILE A 193 -9.75 -1.60 18.10
CA ILE A 193 -8.38 -1.24 18.47
C ILE A 193 -7.37 -1.74 17.41
N ARG A 194 -6.24 -1.06 17.32
CA ARG A 194 -5.19 -1.36 16.31
C ARG A 194 -4.57 -2.75 16.46
N GLU A 195 -4.51 -3.28 17.68
CA GLU A 195 -3.95 -4.58 18.00
C GLU A 195 -4.73 -5.73 17.34
N ASP A 196 -6.02 -5.52 17.04
CA ASP A 196 -6.89 -6.49 16.39
C ASP A 196 -6.80 -6.49 14.86
N VAL A 197 -6.16 -5.49 14.25
CA VAL A 197 -6.09 -5.33 12.78
C VAL A 197 -5.35 -6.49 12.13
N LEU A 198 -4.14 -6.82 12.60
CA LEU A 198 -3.37 -7.94 12.05
C LEU A 198 -4.05 -9.29 12.31
N PRO A 199 -4.56 -9.62 13.50
CA PRO A 199 -5.37 -10.81 13.73
C PRO A 199 -6.60 -10.92 12.82
N ALA A 200 -7.30 -9.81 12.56
CA ALA A 200 -8.43 -9.79 11.62
C ALA A 200 -7.98 -10.10 10.18
N ALA A 201 -6.90 -9.47 9.71
CA ALA A 201 -6.32 -9.73 8.40
C ALA A 201 -5.88 -11.20 8.27
N GLN A 202 -5.29 -11.80 9.32
CA GLN A 202 -4.89 -13.21 9.35
C GLN A 202 -6.08 -14.16 9.23
N ARG A 203 -7.19 -13.90 9.92
CA ARG A 203 -8.43 -14.70 9.79
C ARG A 203 -8.97 -14.66 8.36
N ILE A 204 -8.95 -13.47 7.73
CA ILE A 204 -9.40 -13.29 6.34
C ILE A 204 -8.47 -14.04 5.38
N ALA A 205 -7.16 -13.86 5.51
CA ALA A 205 -6.17 -14.53 4.67
C ALA A 205 -6.29 -16.06 4.77
N LYS A 206 -6.41 -16.60 5.98
CA LYS A 206 -6.62 -18.04 6.20
C LYS A 206 -7.90 -18.55 5.53
N ASN A 207 -9.00 -17.81 5.62
CA ASN A 207 -10.25 -18.18 4.96
C ASN A 207 -10.10 -18.19 3.43
N LEU A 208 -9.44 -17.18 2.85
CA LEU A 208 -9.20 -17.10 1.42
C LEU A 208 -8.21 -18.16 0.93
N ALA A 209 -7.15 -18.44 1.68
CA ALA A 209 -6.16 -19.45 1.36
C ALA A 209 -6.73 -20.88 1.29
N ASN A 210 -7.86 -21.15 1.97
CA ASN A 210 -8.58 -22.43 1.91
C ASN A 210 -9.47 -22.59 0.67
N LYS A 211 -9.66 -21.54 -0.13
CA LYS A 211 -10.49 -21.60 -1.35
C LYS A 211 -9.65 -22.08 -2.54
N PRO A 212 -10.32 -22.61 -3.60
CA PRO A 212 -9.63 -23.01 -4.82
C PRO A 212 -8.85 -21.85 -5.44
N PRO A 213 -7.50 -21.94 -5.58
CA PRO A 213 -6.67 -20.80 -5.99
C PRO A 213 -6.97 -20.33 -7.42
N HIS A 214 -7.26 -21.26 -8.33
CA HIS A 214 -7.60 -20.91 -9.72
C HIS A 214 -8.92 -20.14 -9.83
N ALA A 215 -9.91 -20.46 -8.98
CA ALA A 215 -11.17 -19.73 -8.95
C ALA A 215 -10.98 -18.29 -8.43
N LEU A 216 -10.16 -18.12 -7.37
CA LEU A 216 -9.81 -16.80 -6.86
C LEU A 216 -9.06 -15.98 -7.90
N ALA A 217 -8.05 -16.56 -8.54
CA ALA A 217 -7.25 -15.88 -9.56
C ALA A 217 -8.11 -15.44 -10.77
N ALA A 218 -8.97 -16.32 -11.30
CA ALA A 218 -9.85 -16.00 -12.41
C ALA A 218 -10.86 -14.90 -12.05
N THR A 219 -11.42 -14.96 -10.83
CA THR A 219 -12.36 -13.94 -10.35
C THR A 219 -11.65 -12.58 -10.22
N LYS A 220 -10.47 -12.56 -9.61
CA LYS A 220 -9.68 -11.32 -9.45
C LYS A 220 -9.25 -10.74 -10.79
N GLN A 221 -8.83 -11.58 -11.74
CA GLN A 221 -8.49 -11.16 -13.09
C GLN A 221 -9.67 -10.50 -13.81
N LEU A 222 -10.86 -11.08 -13.71
CA LEU A 222 -12.08 -10.50 -14.31
C LEU A 222 -12.41 -9.16 -13.64
N LEU A 223 -12.33 -9.06 -12.31
CA LEU A 223 -12.55 -7.79 -11.60
C LEU A 223 -11.59 -6.71 -12.08
N ASN A 224 -10.29 -7.02 -12.14
CA ASN A 224 -9.29 -6.07 -12.63
C ASN A 224 -9.58 -5.60 -14.07
N HIS A 225 -10.07 -6.50 -14.93
CA HIS A 225 -10.45 -6.16 -16.30
C HIS A 225 -11.65 -5.20 -16.34
N LEU A 226 -12.72 -5.52 -15.60
CA LEU A 226 -13.92 -4.69 -15.53
C LEU A 226 -13.66 -3.31 -14.90
N GLU A 227 -12.72 -3.24 -13.98
CA GLU A 227 -12.26 -2.02 -13.33
C GLU A 227 -11.26 -1.21 -14.19
N GLY A 228 -10.69 -1.83 -15.24
CA GLY A 228 -9.61 -1.24 -16.04
C GLY A 228 -8.28 -1.13 -15.30
N THR A 229 -8.11 -1.87 -14.19
CA THR A 229 -6.85 -1.86 -13.42
C THR A 229 -5.80 -2.82 -13.97
N ASP A 230 -6.16 -3.68 -14.91
CA ASP A 230 -5.25 -4.49 -15.73
C ASP A 230 -4.52 -3.70 -16.83
N ALA A 231 -5.05 -2.54 -17.24
CA ALA A 231 -4.43 -1.64 -18.20
C ALA A 231 -3.39 -0.72 -17.54
N ASP A 232 -2.28 -0.44 -18.24
CA ASP A 232 -1.23 0.46 -17.73
C ASP A 232 -1.56 1.94 -17.94
N GLU A 233 -2.28 2.28 -18.99
CA GLU A 233 -2.53 3.66 -19.41
C GLU A 233 -3.11 4.56 -18.31
N PRO A 234 -4.14 4.19 -17.53
CA PRO A 234 -4.65 5.03 -16.45
C PRO A 234 -3.62 5.35 -15.37
N PHE A 235 -2.78 4.36 -15.03
CA PHE A 235 -1.72 4.51 -14.03
C PHE A 235 -0.56 5.35 -14.56
N ASP A 236 -0.18 5.18 -15.82
CA ASP A 236 0.89 5.95 -16.45
C ASP A 236 0.50 7.42 -16.61
N ARG A 237 -0.76 7.71 -16.99
CA ARG A 237 -1.30 9.06 -17.01
C ARG A 237 -1.31 9.70 -15.62
N ALA A 238 -1.70 8.96 -14.60
CA ALA A 238 -1.71 9.42 -13.22
C ALA A 238 -0.30 9.69 -12.69
N LEU A 239 0.66 8.82 -13.03
CA LEU A 239 2.07 9.00 -12.70
C LEU A 239 2.66 10.23 -13.37
N ALA A 240 2.38 10.44 -14.67
CA ALA A 240 2.81 11.63 -15.42
C ALA A 240 2.24 12.91 -14.80
N ALA A 241 0.98 12.91 -14.35
CA ALA A 241 0.38 14.03 -13.66
C ALA A 241 1.08 14.34 -12.31
N SER A 242 1.48 13.30 -11.55
CA SER A 242 2.27 13.51 -10.33
C SER A 242 3.67 14.03 -10.63
N PHE A 243 4.30 13.60 -11.72
CA PHE A 243 5.62 14.07 -12.14
C PHE A 243 5.65 15.53 -12.57
N SER A 244 4.57 16.06 -13.15
CA SER A 244 4.53 17.42 -13.67
C SER A 244 4.84 18.49 -12.63
N LEU A 245 4.69 18.17 -11.34
CA LEU A 245 4.96 19.07 -10.21
C LEU A 245 6.25 18.70 -9.45
N ALA A 246 6.81 17.50 -9.68
CA ALA A 246 7.99 17.04 -8.99
C ALA A 246 9.22 17.90 -9.34
N GLY A 247 9.90 18.42 -8.30
CA GLY A 247 11.06 19.29 -8.48
C GLY A 247 10.73 20.73 -8.88
N SER A 248 9.45 21.14 -8.90
CA SER A 248 9.06 22.54 -9.12
C SER A 248 9.57 23.42 -7.97
N PRO A 249 9.82 24.75 -8.23
CA PRO A 249 10.25 25.67 -7.17
C PRO A 249 9.29 25.71 -5.98
N ASP A 250 7.97 25.70 -6.22
CA ASP A 250 6.95 25.71 -5.15
C ASP A 250 7.03 24.43 -4.31
N GLN A 251 7.11 23.25 -4.94
CA GLN A 251 7.22 21.96 -4.25
C GLN A 251 8.49 21.92 -3.38
N ARG A 252 9.66 22.36 -3.91
CA ARG A 252 10.92 22.39 -3.14
C ARG A 252 10.82 23.31 -1.94
N ALA A 253 10.25 24.51 -2.10
CA ALA A 253 10.09 25.46 -1.02
C ALA A 253 9.20 24.92 0.10
N ARG A 254 8.07 24.28 -0.24
CA ARG A 254 7.14 23.67 0.74
C ARG A 254 7.77 22.48 1.47
N VAL A 255 8.52 21.65 0.77
CA VAL A 255 9.26 20.55 1.40
C VAL A 255 10.33 21.07 2.34
N ALA A 256 11.10 22.07 1.94
CA ALA A 256 12.11 22.69 2.81
C ALA A 256 11.51 23.30 4.09
N ALA A 257 10.29 23.86 4.01
CA ALA A 257 9.60 24.45 5.15
C ALA A 257 9.18 23.43 6.24
N LEU A 258 9.30 22.13 6.00
CA LEU A 258 9.05 21.11 7.04
C LEU A 258 10.14 21.10 8.14
N TRP A 259 11.29 21.71 7.89
CA TRP A 259 12.44 21.75 8.81
C TRP A 259 12.81 23.16 9.28
N ASN A 260 12.05 24.18 8.88
CA ASN A 260 12.14 25.54 9.38
C ASN A 260 11.05 25.82 10.41
#